data_5a130e3b9ef3dce2111f361bc4c998ee
#
_entry.id   5a130e3b9ef3dce2111f361bc4c998ee
#
_cell.length_a   1.000
_cell.length_b   1.000
_cell.length_c   1.000
_cell.angle_alpha   90.00
_cell.angle_beta   90.00
_cell.angle_gamma   90.00
#
_symmetry.space_group_name_H-M   'P 1'
#
loop_
_entity.id
_entity.type
_entity.pdbx_description
1 polymer ?
#
loop_
_entity_poly.entity_id
_entity_poly.type
_entity_poly.pdbx_seq_one_letter_code
_entity_poly.pdbx_strand_id
1 'polypeptide(L)'
;QALNTLNNQTIALDWPAIKAHLQEQLGSKLDELTIDHEPIGTASLAQVHRATRKSDGLELVLKIQYPGVAEAIDSDMNLFKNMLKLTRMVPQTREFDQWFDEVREMMHREVDYDIEAATTRRFAARLKDDPRYIVPEIVDEFCAKKVLCMTFERGVPVNSPVMLSLPQERR
;
A
#
# COMPACT_ATOMS: atom_id res chain seq x y z
N GLN A 1 -5.27 -24.42 2.80
CA GLN A 1 -3.79 -24.33 3.01
C GLN A 1 -3.09 -23.74 1.78
N ALA A 2 -3.45 -24.11 0.52
CA ALA A 2 -2.80 -23.59 -0.69
C ALA A 2 -2.96 -22.08 -0.91
N LEU A 3 -4.09 -21.47 -0.53
CA LEU A 3 -4.33 -20.02 -0.64
C LEU A 3 -3.52 -19.17 0.35
N ASN A 4 -3.21 -19.72 1.53
CA ASN A 4 -2.35 -19.03 2.51
C ASN A 4 -0.89 -18.97 2.08
N THR A 5 -0.44 -19.90 1.23
CA THR A 5 0.93 -19.92 0.71
C THR A 5 1.13 -18.91 -0.42
N LEU A 6 0.07 -18.62 -1.18
CA LEU A 6 0.11 -17.61 -2.24
C LEU A 6 0.14 -16.17 -1.71
N ASN A 7 -0.47 -15.91 -0.54
CA ASN A 7 -0.47 -14.58 0.07
C ASN A 7 0.89 -14.15 0.67
N ASN A 8 1.83 -15.09 0.86
CA ASN A 8 3.12 -14.81 1.50
C ASN A 8 4.31 -14.80 0.52
N GLN A 9 4.09 -14.82 -0.79
CA GLN A 9 5.18 -14.88 -1.78
C GLN A 9 5.35 -13.61 -2.60
N THR A 10 4.88 -12.46 -2.14
CA THR A 10 5.36 -11.20 -2.70
C THR A 10 6.80 -11.02 -2.20
N ILE A 11 7.76 -11.08 -3.11
CA ILE A 11 9.19 -10.93 -2.77
C ILE A 11 9.38 -9.48 -2.34
N ALA A 12 9.50 -9.27 -1.02
CA ALA A 12 9.88 -7.97 -0.49
C ALA A 12 11.26 -7.58 -1.04
N LEU A 13 11.44 -6.31 -1.38
CA LEU A 13 12.76 -5.78 -1.67
C LEU A 13 13.61 -5.81 -0.39
N ASP A 14 14.90 -5.99 -0.55
CA ASP A 14 15.84 -5.96 0.55
C ASP A 14 15.94 -4.56 1.17
N TRP A 15 16.34 -4.52 2.44
CA TRP A 15 16.43 -3.27 3.18
C TRP A 15 17.35 -2.22 2.54
N PRO A 16 18.54 -2.54 1.99
CA PRO A 16 19.37 -1.56 1.31
C PRO A 16 18.66 -0.83 0.16
N ALA A 17 17.89 -1.56 -0.66
CA ALA A 17 17.12 -0.95 -1.76
C ALA A 17 15.99 -0.05 -1.24
N ILE A 18 15.26 -0.49 -0.23
CA ILE A 18 14.21 0.30 0.40
C ILE A 18 14.78 1.54 1.09
N LYS A 19 15.88 1.41 1.79
CA LYS A 19 16.54 2.56 2.45
C LYS A 19 16.98 3.61 1.44
N ALA A 20 17.57 3.19 0.32
CA ALA A 20 17.98 4.11 -0.74
C ALA A 20 16.75 4.85 -1.33
N HIS A 21 15.65 4.13 -1.56
CA HIS A 21 14.40 4.71 -2.03
C HIS A 21 13.77 5.68 -1.01
N LEU A 22 13.75 5.32 0.28
CA LEU A 22 13.30 6.21 1.34
C LEU A 22 14.16 7.48 1.45
N GLN A 23 15.49 7.35 1.27
CA GLN A 23 16.39 8.51 1.26
C GLN A 23 16.09 9.47 0.10
N GLU A 24 15.75 8.92 -1.07
CA GLU A 24 15.31 9.72 -2.22
C GLU A 24 14.00 10.46 -1.94
N GLN A 25 13.03 9.78 -1.32
CA GLN A 25 11.68 10.31 -1.10
C GLN A 25 11.60 11.28 0.09
N LEU A 26 12.26 10.98 1.21
CA LEU A 26 12.15 11.72 2.47
C LEU A 26 13.34 12.65 2.74
N GLY A 27 14.48 12.43 2.08
CA GLY A 27 15.69 13.22 2.31
C GLY A 27 16.14 13.17 3.77
N SER A 28 16.45 14.34 4.36
CA SER A 28 16.90 14.47 5.75
C SER A 28 15.86 14.04 6.79
N LYS A 29 14.58 14.05 6.48
CA LYS A 29 13.52 13.59 7.40
C LYS A 29 13.65 12.11 7.75
N LEU A 30 14.31 11.31 6.91
CA LEU A 30 14.58 9.90 7.20
C LEU A 30 15.42 9.74 8.48
N ASP A 31 16.30 10.68 8.78
CA ASP A 31 17.16 10.64 9.97
C ASP A 31 16.39 10.84 11.28
N GLU A 32 15.15 11.35 11.20
CA GLU A 32 14.24 11.52 12.34
C GLU A 32 13.50 10.25 12.72
N LEU A 33 13.63 9.19 11.89
CA LEU A 33 12.97 7.92 12.11
C LEU A 33 13.96 6.82 12.49
N THR A 34 13.49 5.90 13.34
CA THR A 34 14.06 4.56 13.50
C THR A 34 13.11 3.60 12.79
N ILE A 35 13.58 2.83 11.80
CA ILE A 35 12.75 1.97 10.95
C ILE A 35 13.16 0.54 11.12
N ASP A 36 12.18 -0.36 11.30
CA ASP A 36 12.42 -1.80 11.33
C ASP A 36 12.80 -2.28 9.93
N HIS A 37 13.89 -3.03 9.81
CA HIS A 37 14.41 -3.46 8.51
C HIS A 37 13.53 -4.53 7.86
N GLU A 38 12.87 -5.36 8.67
CA GLU A 38 11.92 -6.36 8.18
C GLU A 38 10.54 -5.73 7.98
N PRO A 39 9.91 -5.93 6.83
CA PRO A 39 8.56 -5.44 6.61
C PRO A 39 7.55 -6.20 7.47
N ILE A 40 6.58 -5.49 8.02
CA ILE A 40 5.45 -6.08 8.74
C ILE A 40 4.35 -6.57 7.79
N GLY A 41 4.42 -6.20 6.53
CA GLY A 41 3.49 -6.62 5.49
C GLY A 41 4.01 -6.28 4.10
N THR A 42 3.56 -7.06 3.12
CA THR A 42 3.84 -6.85 1.71
C THR A 42 2.54 -6.80 0.93
N ALA A 43 2.49 -5.95 -0.07
CA ALA A 43 1.40 -5.85 -1.04
C ALA A 43 1.97 -6.05 -2.45
N SER A 44 1.12 -6.16 -3.46
CA SER A 44 1.56 -6.36 -4.86
C SER A 44 2.50 -5.25 -5.35
N LEU A 45 2.29 -4.00 -4.91
CA LEU A 45 3.00 -2.82 -5.40
C LEU A 45 3.77 -2.06 -4.31
N ALA A 46 3.78 -2.59 -3.07
CA ALA A 46 4.36 -1.90 -1.91
C ALA A 46 4.77 -2.86 -0.79
N GLN A 47 5.58 -2.39 0.12
CA GLN A 47 5.81 -3.03 1.41
C GLN A 47 5.63 -2.04 2.55
N VAL A 48 5.32 -2.56 3.74
CA VAL A 48 5.01 -1.77 4.93
C VAL A 48 6.04 -2.05 6.00
N HIS A 49 6.69 -0.99 6.48
CA HIS A 49 7.66 -1.05 7.57
C HIS A 49 7.13 -0.31 8.79
N ARG A 50 7.43 -0.86 9.96
CA ARG A 50 7.22 -0.16 11.21
C ARG A 50 8.33 0.85 11.41
N ALA A 51 7.99 2.01 11.95
CA ALA A 51 8.93 3.06 12.29
C ALA A 51 8.59 3.70 13.63
N THR A 52 9.56 4.38 14.21
CA THR A 52 9.37 5.16 15.43
C THR A 52 9.97 6.54 15.20
N ARG A 53 9.20 7.59 15.48
CA ARG A 53 9.71 8.95 15.43
C ARG A 53 10.60 9.18 16.65
N LYS A 54 11.84 9.63 16.41
CA LYS A 54 12.86 9.74 17.46
C LYS A 54 12.57 10.83 18.49
N SER A 55 11.85 11.89 18.10
CA SER A 55 11.59 13.05 18.94
C SER A 55 10.68 12.77 20.14
N ASP A 56 9.70 11.89 19.96
CA ASP A 56 8.65 11.62 20.97
C ASP A 56 8.27 10.14 21.12
N GLY A 57 8.89 9.25 20.32
CA GLY A 57 8.62 7.82 20.38
C GLY A 57 7.30 7.39 19.71
N LEU A 58 6.66 8.25 18.91
CA LEU A 58 5.42 7.91 18.21
C LEU A 58 5.64 6.72 17.27
N GLU A 59 4.84 5.67 17.46
CA GLU A 59 4.86 4.48 16.60
C GLU A 59 4.14 4.77 15.27
N LEU A 60 4.81 4.48 14.17
CA LEU A 60 4.38 4.77 12.80
C LEU A 60 4.46 3.54 11.93
N VAL A 61 3.78 3.58 10.80
CA VAL A 61 4.01 2.69 9.66
C VAL A 61 4.29 3.51 8.41
N LEU A 62 5.24 3.02 7.63
CA LEU A 62 5.58 3.54 6.31
C LEU A 62 5.14 2.52 5.27
N LYS A 63 4.14 2.88 4.47
CA LYS A 63 3.79 2.14 3.25
C LYS A 63 4.64 2.70 2.12
N ILE A 64 5.51 1.87 1.59
CA ILE A 64 6.56 2.26 0.64
C ILE A 64 6.28 1.57 -0.69
N GLN A 65 5.98 2.35 -1.71
CA GLN A 65 5.78 1.87 -3.06
C GLN A 65 7.10 1.34 -3.64
N TYR A 66 7.05 0.23 -4.36
CA TYR A 66 8.24 -0.27 -5.02
C TYR A 66 8.74 0.71 -6.10
N PRO A 67 10.07 0.92 -6.20
CA PRO A 67 10.64 1.79 -7.23
C PRO A 67 10.22 1.36 -8.63
N GLY A 68 9.88 2.33 -9.48
CA GLY A 68 9.56 2.09 -10.89
C GLY A 68 8.16 1.56 -11.19
N VAL A 69 7.35 1.22 -10.18
CA VAL A 69 6.02 0.63 -10.40
C VAL A 69 5.08 1.59 -11.12
N ALA A 70 5.00 2.84 -10.68
CA ALA A 70 4.10 3.82 -11.28
C ALA A 70 4.47 4.09 -12.75
N GLU A 71 5.76 4.13 -13.04
CA GLU A 71 6.33 4.35 -14.37
C GLU A 71 6.15 3.11 -15.29
N ALA A 72 6.14 1.91 -14.70
CA ALA A 72 5.97 0.66 -15.44
C ALA A 72 4.51 0.43 -15.87
N ILE A 73 3.52 0.94 -15.14
CA ILE A 73 2.09 0.72 -15.44
C ILE A 73 1.77 0.99 -16.91
N ASP A 74 2.15 2.16 -17.42
CA ASP A 74 1.80 2.55 -18.78
C ASP A 74 2.50 1.70 -19.84
N SER A 75 3.79 1.42 -19.64
CA SER A 75 4.58 0.60 -20.58
C SER A 75 4.08 -0.84 -20.62
N ASP A 76 3.83 -1.44 -19.47
CA ASP A 76 3.41 -2.83 -19.34
C ASP A 76 1.97 -3.02 -19.85
N MET A 77 1.08 -2.07 -19.52
CA MET A 77 -0.29 -2.07 -20.02
C MET A 77 -0.34 -1.92 -21.54
N ASN A 78 0.48 -1.01 -22.11
CA ASN A 78 0.54 -0.85 -23.57
C ASN A 78 1.09 -2.10 -24.26
N LEU A 79 2.15 -2.71 -23.69
CA LEU A 79 2.70 -3.97 -24.20
C LEU A 79 1.65 -5.07 -24.17
N PHE A 80 0.94 -5.22 -23.07
CA PHE A 80 -0.11 -6.23 -22.90
C PHE A 80 -1.28 -5.99 -23.88
N LYS A 81 -1.74 -4.74 -24.02
CA LYS A 81 -2.78 -4.36 -25.01
C LYS A 81 -2.38 -4.73 -26.43
N ASN A 82 -1.14 -4.40 -26.81
CA ASN A 82 -0.64 -4.70 -28.15
C ASN A 82 -0.51 -6.21 -28.39
N MET A 83 -0.06 -6.97 -27.39
CA MET A 83 0.01 -8.44 -27.47
C MET A 83 -1.37 -9.06 -27.68
N LEU A 84 -2.38 -8.61 -26.93
CA LEU A 84 -3.77 -9.09 -27.07
C LEU A 84 -4.34 -8.78 -28.46
N LYS A 85 -4.06 -7.58 -29.00
CA LYS A 85 -4.50 -7.20 -30.36
C LYS A 85 -3.81 -8.03 -31.44
N LEU A 86 -2.50 -8.28 -31.29
CA LEU A 86 -1.70 -9.07 -32.25
C LEU A 86 -2.16 -10.52 -32.32
N THR A 87 -2.48 -11.12 -31.19
CA THR A 87 -2.94 -12.52 -31.10
C THR A 87 -4.40 -12.69 -31.52
N ARG A 88 -5.12 -11.60 -31.83
CA ARG A 88 -6.56 -11.56 -32.10
C ARG A 88 -7.41 -12.25 -31.01
N MET A 89 -6.90 -12.31 -29.79
CA MET A 89 -7.63 -12.89 -28.65
C MET A 89 -8.74 -11.97 -28.14
N VAL A 90 -8.70 -10.69 -28.51
CA VAL A 90 -9.69 -9.70 -28.10
C VAL A 90 -10.28 -8.97 -29.31
N PRO A 91 -11.55 -8.57 -29.26
CA PRO A 91 -12.16 -7.77 -30.30
C PRO A 91 -11.49 -6.39 -30.37
N GLN A 92 -11.25 -5.90 -31.59
CA GLN A 92 -10.73 -4.56 -31.83
C GLN A 92 -11.88 -3.56 -31.84
N THR A 93 -12.55 -3.39 -30.71
CA THR A 93 -13.70 -2.49 -30.54
C THR A 93 -13.36 -1.33 -29.63
N ARG A 94 -14.15 -0.26 -29.76
CA ARG A 94 -14.02 0.93 -28.92
C ARG A 94 -14.30 0.61 -27.45
N GLU A 95 -15.23 -0.29 -27.18
CA GLU A 95 -15.58 -0.75 -25.83
C GLU A 95 -14.40 -1.42 -25.14
N PHE A 96 -13.61 -2.23 -25.89
CA PHE A 96 -12.40 -2.85 -25.36
C PHE A 96 -11.33 -1.80 -24.99
N ASP A 97 -11.16 -0.80 -25.85
CA ASP A 97 -10.20 0.28 -25.59
C ASP A 97 -10.62 1.11 -24.35
N GLN A 98 -11.91 1.41 -24.21
CA GLN A 98 -12.44 2.12 -23.03
C GLN A 98 -12.25 1.31 -21.74
N TRP A 99 -12.62 0.02 -21.75
CA TRP A 99 -12.43 -0.86 -20.62
C TRP A 99 -10.94 -0.95 -20.21
N PHE A 100 -10.05 -1.01 -21.20
CA PHE A 100 -8.61 -1.08 -20.95
C PHE A 100 -8.07 0.21 -20.31
N ASP A 101 -8.58 1.36 -20.75
CA ASP A 101 -8.22 2.65 -20.18
C ASP A 101 -8.76 2.80 -18.74
N GLU A 102 -9.96 2.29 -18.43
CA GLU A 102 -10.51 2.24 -17.06
C GLU A 102 -9.64 1.37 -16.13
N VAL A 103 -9.16 0.21 -16.60
CA VAL A 103 -8.24 -0.64 -15.84
C VAL A 103 -6.91 0.09 -15.58
N ARG A 104 -6.39 0.79 -16.58
CA ARG A 104 -5.18 1.60 -16.42
C ARG A 104 -5.36 2.70 -15.38
N GLU A 105 -6.45 3.45 -15.43
CA GLU A 105 -6.77 4.47 -14.43
C GLU A 105 -6.92 3.88 -13.02
N MET A 106 -7.53 2.71 -12.90
CA MET A 106 -7.64 2.02 -11.62
C MET A 106 -6.25 1.67 -11.06
N MET A 107 -5.33 1.16 -11.89
CA MET A 107 -3.96 0.87 -11.45
C MET A 107 -3.20 2.14 -11.03
N HIS A 108 -3.38 3.24 -11.76
CA HIS A 108 -2.78 4.53 -11.36
C HIS A 108 -3.31 5.03 -10.01
N ARG A 109 -4.60 4.83 -9.70
CA ARG A 109 -5.18 5.18 -8.39
C ARG A 109 -4.60 4.34 -7.25
N GLU A 110 -4.30 3.06 -7.49
CA GLU A 110 -3.68 2.18 -6.50
C GLU A 110 -2.26 2.59 -6.10
N VAL A 111 -1.58 3.34 -6.96
CA VAL A 111 -0.23 3.85 -6.71
C VAL A 111 -0.19 5.33 -6.33
N ASP A 112 -1.34 5.98 -6.21
CA ASP A 112 -1.48 7.39 -5.82
C ASP A 112 -1.74 7.51 -4.33
N TYR A 113 -0.69 7.78 -3.56
CA TYR A 113 -0.78 7.91 -2.12
C TYR A 113 -1.43 9.21 -1.64
N ASP A 114 -1.55 10.24 -2.47
CA ASP A 114 -2.32 11.44 -2.15
C ASP A 114 -3.82 11.11 -2.09
N ILE A 115 -4.30 10.28 -3.02
CA ILE A 115 -5.69 9.78 -3.00
C ILE A 115 -5.92 8.90 -1.76
N GLU A 116 -4.99 8.01 -1.44
CA GLU A 116 -5.10 7.13 -0.26
C GLU A 116 -5.12 7.95 1.04
N ALA A 117 -4.23 8.92 1.19
CA ALA A 117 -4.20 9.82 2.33
C ALA A 117 -5.49 10.64 2.48
N ALA A 118 -5.97 11.23 1.39
CA ALA A 118 -7.22 12.00 1.40
C ALA A 118 -8.42 11.12 1.77
N THR A 119 -8.46 9.89 1.27
CA THR A 119 -9.52 8.92 1.57
C THR A 119 -9.47 8.50 3.04
N THR A 120 -8.29 8.20 3.58
CA THR A 120 -8.10 7.85 4.99
C THR A 120 -8.59 8.97 5.91
N ARG A 121 -8.23 10.22 5.64
CA ARG A 121 -8.72 11.38 6.40
C ARG A 121 -10.24 11.52 6.35
N ARG A 122 -10.84 11.28 5.18
CA ARG A 122 -12.29 11.31 5.02
C ARG A 122 -12.97 10.22 5.84
N PHE A 123 -12.41 9.01 5.90
CA PHE A 123 -12.92 7.95 6.77
C PHE A 123 -12.74 8.29 8.24
N ALA A 124 -11.59 8.79 8.66
CA ALA A 124 -11.34 9.23 10.03
C ALA A 124 -12.38 10.26 10.48
N ALA A 125 -12.66 11.27 9.65
CA ALA A 125 -13.66 12.29 9.94
C ALA A 125 -15.09 11.74 10.05
N ARG A 126 -15.45 10.73 9.25
CA ARG A 126 -16.78 10.10 9.27
C ARG A 126 -16.99 9.17 10.45
N LEU A 127 -15.94 8.50 10.89
CA LEU A 127 -16.00 7.44 11.90
C LEU A 127 -15.53 7.90 13.29
N LYS A 128 -15.14 9.16 13.45
CA LYS A 128 -14.56 9.70 14.68
C LYS A 128 -15.42 9.50 15.93
N ASP A 129 -16.76 9.48 15.77
CA ASP A 129 -17.71 9.35 16.87
C ASP A 129 -18.19 7.89 17.07
N ASP A 130 -17.68 6.96 16.27
CA ASP A 130 -18.02 5.54 16.35
C ASP A 130 -16.87 4.73 16.98
N PRO A 131 -16.97 4.32 18.26
CA PRO A 131 -15.88 3.66 18.98
C PRO A 131 -15.54 2.26 18.46
N ARG A 132 -16.30 1.73 17.50
CA ARG A 132 -16.04 0.43 16.87
C ARG A 132 -14.88 0.48 15.86
N TYR A 133 -14.51 1.69 15.42
CA TYR A 133 -13.51 1.89 14.38
C TYR A 133 -12.34 2.73 14.89
N ILE A 134 -11.16 2.30 14.54
CA ILE A 134 -9.93 3.07 14.70
C ILE A 134 -9.40 3.29 13.28
N VAL A 135 -9.22 4.54 12.89
CA VAL A 135 -8.63 4.91 11.61
C VAL A 135 -7.29 5.55 11.88
N PRO A 136 -6.19 5.01 11.34
CA PRO A 136 -4.86 5.59 11.52
C PRO A 136 -4.81 7.05 11.06
N GLU A 137 -4.04 7.88 11.75
CA GLU A 137 -3.81 9.27 11.38
C GLU A 137 -2.67 9.35 10.36
N ILE A 138 -2.87 10.13 9.29
CA ILE A 138 -1.82 10.42 8.32
C ILE A 138 -0.84 11.41 8.91
N VAL A 139 0.45 11.07 8.87
CA VAL A 139 1.55 11.91 9.37
C VAL A 139 2.27 12.54 8.17
N ASP A 140 1.75 13.70 7.74
CA ASP A 140 2.18 14.41 6.53
C ASP A 140 3.68 14.71 6.49
N GLU A 141 4.27 14.92 7.64
CA GLU A 141 5.70 15.18 7.79
C GLU A 141 6.58 14.12 7.11
N PHE A 142 6.17 12.85 7.17
CA PHE A 142 6.87 11.71 6.59
C PHE A 142 6.15 11.11 5.39
N CYS A 143 5.20 11.83 4.79
CA CYS A 143 4.61 11.47 3.52
C CYS A 143 5.40 12.05 2.35
N ALA A 144 5.46 11.30 1.25
CA ALA A 144 6.02 11.72 -0.03
C ALA A 144 5.26 11.02 -1.16
N LYS A 145 5.57 11.34 -2.41
CA LYS A 145 4.86 10.78 -3.57
C LYS A 145 4.75 9.26 -3.57
N LYS A 146 5.79 8.57 -3.06
CA LYS A 146 5.89 7.10 -3.04
C LYS A 146 5.99 6.52 -1.61
N VAL A 147 5.70 7.34 -0.60
CA VAL A 147 5.73 6.95 0.81
C VAL A 147 4.50 7.52 1.51
N LEU A 148 3.67 6.64 2.07
CA LEU A 148 2.55 7.03 2.91
C LEU A 148 2.88 6.68 4.36
N CYS A 149 2.87 7.68 5.24
CA CYS A 149 3.11 7.52 6.67
C CYS A 149 1.82 7.70 7.46
N MET A 150 1.59 6.81 8.41
CA MET A 150 0.44 6.88 9.31
C MET A 150 0.80 6.32 10.70
N THR A 151 -0.03 6.61 11.70
CA THR A 151 0.11 6.02 13.03
C THR A 151 -0.01 4.51 12.98
N PHE A 152 0.76 3.82 13.83
CA PHE A 152 0.67 2.37 13.96
C PHE A 152 -0.47 2.00 14.91
N GLU A 153 -1.49 1.34 14.38
CA GLU A 153 -2.59 0.81 15.18
C GLU A 153 -2.39 -0.68 15.48
N ARG A 154 -2.44 -1.02 16.77
CA ARG A 154 -2.28 -2.41 17.20
C ARG A 154 -3.55 -3.19 16.96
N GLY A 155 -3.44 -4.32 16.29
CA GLY A 155 -4.56 -5.19 16.01
C GLY A 155 -4.13 -6.64 15.84
N VAL A 156 -5.11 -7.52 15.76
CA VAL A 156 -4.90 -8.94 15.43
C VAL A 156 -5.70 -9.29 14.17
N PRO A 157 -5.16 -10.13 13.30
CA PRO A 157 -5.88 -10.58 12.11
C PRO A 157 -7.23 -11.22 12.47
N VAL A 158 -8.26 -10.94 11.68
CA VAL A 158 -9.64 -11.47 11.89
C VAL A 158 -9.66 -13.00 11.92
N ASN A 159 -8.76 -13.65 11.20
CA ASN A 159 -8.60 -15.11 11.17
C ASN A 159 -7.62 -15.66 12.22
N SER A 160 -7.15 -14.82 13.16
CA SER A 160 -6.25 -15.26 14.22
C SER A 160 -6.95 -16.19 15.22
N PRO A 161 -6.23 -17.11 15.88
CA PRO A 161 -6.81 -17.98 16.91
C PRO A 161 -7.49 -17.20 18.04
N VAL A 162 -6.98 -16.01 18.37
CA VAL A 162 -7.56 -15.11 19.37
C VAL A 162 -8.95 -14.65 18.96
N MET A 163 -9.10 -14.20 17.70
CA MET A 163 -10.41 -13.79 17.18
C MET A 163 -11.37 -14.96 17.04
N LEU A 164 -10.88 -16.12 16.61
CA LEU A 164 -11.70 -17.34 16.47
C LEU A 164 -12.19 -17.89 17.80
N SER A 165 -11.53 -17.58 18.91
CA SER A 165 -11.95 -17.98 20.26
C SER A 165 -13.01 -17.06 20.87
N LEU A 166 -13.28 -15.88 20.28
CA LEU A 166 -14.30 -14.97 20.78
C LEU A 166 -15.71 -15.52 20.51
N PRO A 167 -16.69 -15.25 21.38
CA PRO A 167 -18.12 -15.52 21.09
C PRO A 167 -18.55 -14.86 19.79
N GLN A 168 -19.49 -15.50 19.08
CA GLN A 168 -19.95 -15.06 17.76
C GLN A 168 -20.51 -13.63 17.77
N GLU A 169 -21.05 -13.18 18.91
CA GLU A 169 -21.57 -11.82 19.13
C GLU A 169 -20.46 -10.75 19.23
N ARG A 170 -19.19 -11.14 19.37
CA ARG A 170 -18.03 -10.24 19.46
C ARG A 170 -17.06 -10.36 18.27
N ARG A 171 -17.40 -11.17 17.29
CA ARG A 171 -16.67 -11.32 16.03
C ARG A 171 -17.26 -10.37 14.98
#